data_a4074604af491c72bfd816e50f51b356
#
_entry.id   a4074604af491c72bfd816e50f51b356
#
_cell.length_a   1.000
_cell.length_b   1.000
_cell.length_c   1.000
_cell.angle_alpha   90.00
_cell.angle_beta   90.00
_cell.angle_gamma   90.00
#
_symmetry.space_group_name_H-M   'P 1'
#
loop_
_entity.id
_entity.type
_entity.pdbx_description
1 polymer ?
#
loop_
_entity_poly.entity_id
_entity_poly.type
_entity_poly.pdbx_seq_one_letter_code
_entity_poly.pdbx_strand_id
1 'polypeptide(L)'
;VLDGPALEAQGVTLPSQCGFVAASDTHVAGTSDDEETYFSKAGLLDGLPERRGSVPVDTMYGLFARFLAPDTLTEVDGRTYTYGGGFESWSASGVTGVWAEENTRDAIYDAFRRKETFATSGPRMRVRFFAGHAYAPDILDSETMIEEAYAGGVAMGGELATSGEPPRFVAWASADPRGTALQRLQIIKGWEKDGETFEQVYDVACSDGLTPDPDTHRCGDNGARVNISDCSITEGVGAAELKTVWQDPDYDPDSRAFYYLRALENPTCRWSTARPRCFSSRCARARAVAARARGAAARPRRRSTRRARSR
;
A
#
# COMPACT_ATOMS: atom_id res chain seq x y z
N VAL A 1 -1.83 17.69 5.54
CA VAL A 1 -2.88 17.14 6.43
C VAL A 1 -2.68 17.65 7.85
N LEU A 2 -1.45 17.57 8.40
CA LEU A 2 -1.14 18.03 9.77
C LEU A 2 -1.53 19.49 10.03
N ASP A 3 -1.36 20.38 9.06
CA ASP A 3 -1.71 21.80 9.19
C ASP A 3 -3.22 22.06 9.06
N GLY A 4 -4.02 21.05 8.69
CA GLY A 4 -5.46 21.20 8.48
C GLY A 4 -6.21 21.76 9.71
N PRO A 5 -6.07 21.16 10.91
CA PRO A 5 -6.70 21.65 12.11
C PRO A 5 -6.31 23.11 12.48
N ALA A 6 -5.05 23.47 12.30
CA ALA A 6 -4.56 24.81 12.56
C ALA A 6 -5.13 25.83 11.56
N LEU A 7 -5.31 25.45 10.29
CA LEU A 7 -5.94 26.29 9.26
C LEU A 7 -7.45 26.46 9.49
N GLU A 8 -8.14 25.41 9.93
CA GLU A 8 -9.55 25.49 10.33
C GLU A 8 -9.76 26.46 11.50
N ALA A 9 -8.88 26.42 12.51
CA ALA A 9 -8.91 27.35 13.63
C ALA A 9 -8.73 28.81 13.19
N GLN A 10 -8.09 29.06 12.05
CA GLN A 10 -7.94 30.37 11.41
C GLN A 10 -9.11 30.72 10.47
N GLY A 11 -10.17 29.90 10.43
CA GLY A 11 -11.35 30.13 9.58
C GLY A 11 -11.19 29.74 8.11
N VAL A 12 -10.13 29.03 7.79
CA VAL A 12 -9.97 28.45 6.44
C VAL A 12 -10.82 27.19 6.32
N THR A 13 -11.78 27.21 5.43
CA THR A 13 -12.66 26.07 5.15
C THR A 13 -11.87 25.02 4.34
N LEU A 14 -10.84 24.47 4.92
CA LEU A 14 -10.18 23.29 4.38
C LEU A 14 -10.59 22.11 5.22
N PRO A 15 -11.25 21.13 4.62
CA PRO A 15 -11.49 19.90 5.33
C PRO A 15 -10.14 19.21 5.56
N SER A 16 -9.78 19.00 6.81
CA SER A 16 -8.89 17.91 7.20
C SER A 16 -9.47 16.53 6.81
N GLN A 17 -10.68 16.53 6.30
CA GLN A 17 -11.42 15.37 5.78
C GLN A 17 -10.89 14.96 4.41
N CYS A 18 -9.82 14.16 4.39
CA CYS A 18 -9.24 13.61 3.18
C CYS A 18 -9.56 12.12 3.05
N GLY A 19 -9.76 11.65 1.81
CA GLY A 19 -9.68 10.24 1.45
C GLY A 19 -8.31 9.95 0.82
N PHE A 20 -7.87 8.70 0.87
CA PHE A 20 -6.63 8.29 0.23
C PHE A 20 -6.90 7.73 -1.16
N VAL A 21 -6.14 8.19 -2.13
CA VAL A 21 -6.11 7.67 -3.49
C VAL A 21 -4.65 7.46 -3.92
N ALA A 22 -4.44 6.51 -4.79
CA ALA A 22 -3.14 6.27 -5.40
C ALA A 22 -3.27 5.97 -6.88
N ALA A 23 -2.23 6.25 -7.64
CA ALA A 23 -2.14 5.93 -9.05
C ALA A 23 -0.70 5.53 -9.40
N SER A 24 -0.53 4.71 -10.43
CA SER A 24 0.79 4.29 -10.89
C SER A 24 1.55 5.37 -11.66
N ASP A 25 0.89 6.47 -12.01
CA ASP A 25 1.44 7.59 -12.78
C ASP A 25 2.05 7.17 -14.13
N THR A 26 1.51 6.12 -14.74
CA THR A 26 1.96 5.67 -16.06
C THR A 26 1.44 6.59 -17.15
N HIS A 27 2.30 6.85 -18.17
CA HIS A 27 1.97 7.68 -19.32
C HIS A 27 1.58 6.86 -20.55
N VAL A 28 1.20 5.60 -20.35
CA VAL A 28 0.94 4.62 -21.43
C VAL A 28 -0.48 4.04 -21.35
N ALA A 29 -1.38 4.69 -20.60
CA ALA A 29 -2.77 4.28 -20.38
C ALA A 29 -2.95 2.86 -19.78
N GLY A 30 -1.91 2.31 -19.18
CA GLY A 30 -1.92 1.02 -18.48
C GLY A 30 -1.48 1.18 -17.03
N THR A 31 -2.02 0.38 -16.12
CA THR A 31 -1.54 0.34 -14.73
C THR A 31 -0.21 -0.39 -14.64
N SER A 32 0.63 0.01 -13.70
CA SER A 32 1.87 -0.66 -13.35
C SER A 32 1.94 -0.80 -11.83
N ASP A 33 1.19 -1.76 -11.30
CA ASP A 33 0.95 -2.00 -9.89
C ASP A 33 1.75 -3.18 -9.31
N ASP A 34 2.48 -3.90 -10.14
CA ASP A 34 3.23 -5.11 -9.78
C ASP A 34 4.72 -4.95 -10.09
N GLU A 35 5.56 -5.04 -9.07
CA GLU A 35 7.02 -4.93 -9.18
C GLU A 35 7.63 -6.00 -10.10
N GLU A 36 7.05 -7.19 -10.18
CA GLU A 36 7.54 -8.27 -11.05
C GLU A 36 7.38 -7.93 -12.53
N THR A 37 6.30 -7.27 -12.87
CA THR A 37 5.95 -6.93 -14.25
C THR A 37 6.24 -5.48 -14.62
N TYR A 38 6.64 -4.65 -13.65
CA TYR A 38 6.95 -3.26 -13.88
C TYR A 38 8.02 -3.08 -14.96
N PHE A 39 7.78 -2.16 -15.88
CA PHE A 39 8.76 -1.81 -16.91
C PHE A 39 9.16 -0.34 -16.82
N SER A 40 8.19 0.57 -16.85
CA SER A 40 8.43 1.99 -17.02
C SER A 40 7.16 2.78 -16.72
N LYS A 41 7.30 4.04 -16.27
CA LYS A 41 6.20 5.00 -16.23
C LYS A 41 6.11 5.83 -17.50
N ALA A 42 7.24 6.24 -18.06
CA ALA A 42 7.34 7.17 -19.19
C ALA A 42 7.99 6.53 -20.44
N GLY A 43 7.98 5.20 -20.56
CA GLY A 43 8.48 4.47 -21.73
C GLY A 43 10.00 4.54 -21.87
N LEU A 44 10.50 5.16 -22.93
CA LEU A 44 11.94 5.22 -23.21
C LEU A 44 12.74 6.08 -22.22
N LEU A 45 12.07 7.02 -21.53
CA LEU A 45 12.77 7.93 -20.62
C LEU A 45 13.32 7.20 -19.39
N ASP A 46 12.61 6.22 -18.89
CA ASP A 46 12.95 5.52 -17.65
C ASP A 46 13.00 3.99 -17.78
N GLY A 47 12.92 3.47 -19.00
CA GLY A 47 12.92 2.02 -19.27
C GLY A 47 14.27 1.34 -19.11
N LEU A 48 15.38 2.11 -19.01
CA LEU A 48 16.73 1.56 -18.86
C LEU A 48 17.17 1.57 -17.39
N PRO A 49 17.72 0.46 -16.87
CA PRO A 49 18.20 0.38 -15.48
C PRO A 49 19.26 1.44 -15.15
N GLU A 50 20.10 1.80 -16.10
CA GLU A 50 21.12 2.83 -15.95
C GLU A 50 20.52 4.19 -15.65
N ARG A 51 19.44 4.55 -16.32
CA ARG A 51 18.74 5.83 -16.11
C ARG A 51 18.12 5.96 -14.72
N ARG A 52 17.92 4.84 -14.04
CA ARG A 52 17.30 4.77 -12.71
C ARG A 52 18.32 4.64 -11.57
N GLY A 53 19.60 4.69 -11.89
CA GLY A 53 20.63 4.46 -10.89
C GLY A 53 20.64 3.06 -10.28
N SER A 54 19.95 2.09 -10.90
CA SER A 54 19.87 0.71 -10.38
C SER A 54 21.08 -0.13 -10.72
N VAL A 55 21.83 0.27 -11.72
CA VAL A 55 23.09 -0.35 -12.18
C VAL A 55 24.10 0.74 -12.51
N PRO A 56 25.41 0.44 -12.46
CA PRO A 56 26.45 1.39 -12.87
C PRO A 56 26.29 1.79 -14.33
N VAL A 57 26.63 3.02 -14.62
CA VAL A 57 26.62 3.59 -15.97
C VAL A 57 27.95 3.30 -16.64
N ASP A 58 28.09 2.13 -17.24
CA ASP A 58 29.31 1.66 -17.92
C ASP A 58 29.18 1.55 -19.44
N THR A 59 28.02 1.94 -19.98
CA THR A 59 27.68 1.86 -21.40
C THR A 59 27.90 3.19 -22.14
N MET A 60 27.64 3.22 -23.46
CA MET A 60 27.61 4.45 -24.27
C MET A 60 26.69 5.53 -23.68
N TYR A 61 25.65 5.12 -22.95
CA TYR A 61 24.79 6.05 -22.21
C TYR A 61 25.58 6.81 -21.13
N GLY A 62 26.44 6.14 -20.39
CA GLY A 62 27.28 6.79 -19.37
C GLY A 62 28.24 7.80 -19.94
N LEU A 63 28.85 7.48 -21.08
CA LEU A 63 29.70 8.41 -21.79
C LEU A 63 28.92 9.66 -22.23
N PHE A 64 27.72 9.45 -22.77
CA PHE A 64 26.86 10.55 -23.21
C PHE A 64 26.34 11.39 -22.03
N ALA A 65 25.94 10.75 -20.93
CA ALA A 65 25.50 11.43 -19.71
C ALA A 65 26.60 12.24 -19.05
N ARG A 66 27.85 11.74 -19.02
CA ARG A 66 29.04 12.48 -18.53
C ARG A 66 29.32 13.74 -19.33
N PHE A 67 29.01 13.72 -20.61
CA PHE A 67 29.24 14.87 -21.49
C PHE A 67 28.10 15.90 -21.44
N LEU A 68 26.82 15.44 -21.42
CA LEU A 68 25.65 16.32 -21.53
C LEU A 68 25.04 16.71 -20.18
N ALA A 69 25.15 15.87 -19.16
CA ALA A 69 24.49 16.06 -17.88
C ALA A 69 25.34 15.48 -16.73
N PRO A 70 26.58 15.96 -16.51
CA PRO A 70 27.50 15.44 -15.49
C PRO A 70 26.90 15.53 -14.08
N ASP A 71 26.07 16.54 -13.81
CA ASP A 71 25.42 16.76 -12.51
C ASP A 71 24.37 15.70 -12.16
N THR A 72 24.02 14.85 -13.12
CA THR A 72 23.10 13.70 -12.90
C THR A 72 23.83 12.41 -12.55
N LEU A 73 25.13 12.47 -12.34
CA LEU A 73 25.95 11.30 -12.03
C LEU A 73 26.53 11.40 -10.62
N THR A 74 26.59 10.25 -9.95
CA THR A 74 27.26 10.10 -8.65
C THR A 74 28.16 8.87 -8.64
N GLU A 75 29.21 8.89 -7.81
CA GLU A 75 30.08 7.73 -7.61
C GLU A 75 29.76 7.05 -6.28
N VAL A 76 29.59 5.74 -6.33
CA VAL A 76 29.42 4.87 -5.17
C VAL A 76 30.34 3.67 -5.34
N ASP A 77 31.23 3.45 -4.39
CA ASP A 77 32.20 2.33 -4.38
C ASP A 77 33.01 2.22 -5.69
N GLY A 78 33.47 3.36 -6.22
CA GLY A 78 34.26 3.43 -7.43
C GLY A 78 33.49 3.14 -8.74
N ARG A 79 32.18 3.15 -8.69
CA ARG A 79 31.26 2.98 -9.84
C ARG A 79 30.40 4.20 -10.00
N THR A 80 30.14 4.59 -11.24
CA THR A 80 29.31 5.73 -11.57
C THR A 80 27.86 5.29 -11.75
N TYR A 81 26.93 6.01 -11.14
CA TYR A 81 25.48 5.80 -11.22
C TYR A 81 24.78 7.08 -11.66
N THR A 82 23.63 6.96 -12.30
CA THR A 82 22.74 8.10 -12.53
C THR A 82 22.05 8.49 -11.21
N TYR A 83 22.00 9.80 -10.96
CA TYR A 83 21.37 10.38 -9.78
C TYR A 83 20.66 11.69 -10.14
N GLY A 84 19.60 12.02 -9.38
CA GLY A 84 18.97 13.35 -9.48
C GLY A 84 17.90 13.49 -10.56
N GLY A 85 17.59 12.42 -11.31
CA GLY A 85 16.48 12.43 -12.28
C GLY A 85 15.12 12.13 -11.67
N GLY A 86 15.04 11.75 -10.39
CA GLY A 86 13.83 11.27 -9.73
C GLY A 86 13.44 9.86 -10.16
N PHE A 87 14.04 9.32 -11.20
CA PHE A 87 13.71 8.00 -11.75
C PHE A 87 14.09 6.85 -10.81
N GLU A 88 15.09 7.06 -9.96
CA GLU A 88 15.55 6.11 -8.95
C GLU A 88 14.46 5.77 -7.91
N SER A 89 13.54 6.72 -7.67
CA SER A 89 12.41 6.51 -6.76
C SER A 89 11.20 5.85 -7.43
N TRP A 90 11.17 5.77 -8.77
CA TRP A 90 10.04 5.23 -9.51
C TRP A 90 9.99 3.70 -9.43
N SER A 91 8.78 3.17 -9.20
CA SER A 91 8.49 1.74 -9.10
C SER A 91 7.07 1.45 -9.51
N ALA A 92 6.69 0.18 -9.53
CA ALA A 92 5.29 -0.20 -9.52
C ALA A 92 4.61 0.44 -8.32
N SER A 93 3.41 0.98 -8.50
CA SER A 93 2.71 1.67 -7.42
C SER A 93 1.28 2.01 -7.80
N GLY A 94 0.55 2.42 -6.79
CA GLY A 94 -0.65 3.18 -6.95
C GLY A 94 -1.89 2.41 -7.39
N VAL A 95 -2.52 1.71 -6.46
CA VAL A 95 -3.89 1.20 -6.62
C VAL A 95 -4.79 1.93 -5.63
N THR A 96 -5.91 2.47 -6.13
CA THR A 96 -6.99 2.98 -5.29
C THR A 96 -8.06 1.90 -5.14
N GLY A 97 -8.41 1.59 -3.90
CA GLY A 97 -9.59 0.81 -3.56
C GLY A 97 -10.72 1.71 -3.07
N VAL A 98 -11.95 1.29 -3.31
CA VAL A 98 -13.15 1.95 -2.78
C VAL A 98 -14.10 0.91 -2.20
N TRP A 99 -14.83 1.28 -1.17
CA TRP A 99 -15.91 0.48 -0.63
C TRP A 99 -17.24 1.03 -1.12
N ALA A 100 -17.78 0.38 -2.15
CA ALA A 100 -19.03 0.72 -2.79
C ALA A 100 -20.04 -0.42 -2.62
N GLU A 101 -21.31 -0.12 -2.61
CA GLU A 101 -22.40 -1.09 -2.46
C GLU A 101 -22.49 -2.02 -3.67
N GLU A 102 -22.11 -1.53 -4.86
CA GLU A 102 -22.08 -2.31 -6.09
C GLU A 102 -21.01 -1.79 -7.06
N ASN A 103 -20.65 -2.60 -8.05
CA ASN A 103 -19.68 -2.22 -9.08
C ASN A 103 -20.36 -1.46 -10.23
N THR A 104 -20.92 -0.29 -9.89
CA THR A 104 -21.48 0.66 -10.86
C THR A 104 -20.74 1.99 -10.78
N ARG A 105 -20.84 2.81 -11.84
CA ARG A 105 -20.23 4.15 -11.86
C ARG A 105 -20.75 5.01 -10.71
N ASP A 106 -22.05 4.99 -10.48
CA ASP A 106 -22.70 5.85 -9.50
C ASP A 106 -22.31 5.43 -8.07
N ALA A 107 -22.39 4.16 -7.72
CA ALA A 107 -21.96 3.66 -6.41
C ALA A 107 -20.47 3.91 -6.13
N ILE A 108 -19.60 3.72 -7.13
CA ILE A 108 -18.17 4.04 -7.02
C ILE A 108 -17.98 5.55 -6.81
N TYR A 109 -18.67 6.39 -7.56
CA TYR A 109 -18.60 7.84 -7.41
C TYR A 109 -19.07 8.28 -6.02
N ASP A 110 -20.15 7.72 -5.52
CA ASP A 110 -20.68 8.01 -4.18
C ASP A 110 -19.70 7.58 -3.08
N ALA A 111 -19.02 6.43 -3.23
CA ALA A 111 -17.96 6.02 -2.32
C ALA A 111 -16.77 6.99 -2.32
N PHE A 112 -16.37 7.52 -3.48
CA PHE A 112 -15.39 8.61 -3.55
C PHE A 112 -15.89 9.88 -2.86
N ARG A 113 -17.16 10.22 -3.02
CA ARG A 113 -17.76 11.38 -2.35
C ARG A 113 -17.78 11.23 -0.83
N ARG A 114 -18.04 10.04 -0.33
CA ARG A 114 -17.93 9.71 1.10
C ARG A 114 -16.50 9.58 1.58
N LYS A 115 -15.51 9.60 0.68
CA LYS A 115 -14.08 9.38 0.97
C LYS A 115 -13.79 8.00 1.54
N GLU A 116 -14.65 7.05 1.28
CA GLU A 116 -14.51 5.65 1.70
C GLU A 116 -13.56 4.91 0.76
N THR A 117 -12.34 5.43 0.71
CA THR A 117 -11.29 5.05 -0.23
C THR A 117 -10.00 4.75 0.52
N PHE A 118 -9.20 3.86 -0.05
CA PHE A 118 -7.86 3.57 0.43
C PHE A 118 -6.87 3.45 -0.72
N ALA A 119 -5.61 3.65 -0.41
CA ALA A 119 -4.51 3.62 -1.36
C ALA A 119 -3.54 2.50 -1.02
N THR A 120 -3.00 1.83 -2.02
CA THR A 120 -1.89 0.88 -1.84
C THR A 120 -0.69 1.28 -2.70
N SER A 121 0.48 0.78 -2.37
CA SER A 121 1.71 0.96 -3.15
C SER A 121 1.84 -0.06 -4.30
N GLY A 122 0.73 -0.74 -4.68
CA GLY A 122 0.69 -1.72 -5.76
C GLY A 122 -0.02 -3.01 -5.38
N PRO A 123 0.33 -3.67 -4.28
CA PRO A 123 -0.37 -4.86 -3.80
C PRO A 123 -1.86 -4.59 -3.60
N ARG A 124 -2.70 -5.56 -3.93
CA ARG A 124 -4.16 -5.44 -3.82
C ARG A 124 -4.65 -5.81 -2.42
N MET A 125 -3.97 -5.28 -1.42
CA MET A 125 -4.45 -5.33 -0.03
C MET A 125 -5.80 -4.66 0.09
N ARG A 126 -6.60 -5.10 1.05
CA ARG A 126 -7.86 -4.45 1.41
C ARG A 126 -7.79 -4.00 2.86
N VAL A 127 -8.27 -2.80 3.12
CA VAL A 127 -8.32 -2.25 4.48
C VAL A 127 -9.72 -1.75 4.81
N ARG A 128 -10.13 -1.93 6.06
CA ARG A 128 -11.32 -1.34 6.67
C ARG A 128 -10.90 -0.60 7.92
N PHE A 129 -11.48 0.56 8.11
CA PHE A 129 -11.19 1.38 9.28
C PHE A 129 -12.45 2.11 9.71
N PHE A 130 -12.85 1.90 10.96
CA PHE A 130 -14.03 2.50 11.55
C PHE A 130 -13.69 3.09 12.91
N ALA A 131 -14.44 4.10 13.33
CA ALA A 131 -14.35 4.70 14.65
C ALA A 131 -15.74 4.88 15.25
N GLY A 132 -15.89 4.56 16.53
CA GLY A 132 -17.16 4.72 17.24
C GLY A 132 -16.97 4.65 18.74
N HIS A 133 -17.88 5.30 19.50
CA HIS A 133 -17.81 5.31 20.96
C HIS A 133 -18.50 4.06 21.58
N ALA A 134 -19.43 3.43 20.86
CA ALA A 134 -20.27 2.36 21.38
C ALA A 134 -19.87 0.95 20.92
N TYR A 135 -18.74 0.77 20.22
CA TYR A 135 -18.31 -0.56 19.78
C TYR A 135 -18.06 -1.49 20.96
N ALA A 136 -18.61 -2.69 20.88
CA ALA A 136 -18.31 -3.74 21.84
C ALA A 136 -16.83 -4.16 21.72
N PRO A 137 -16.14 -4.52 22.82
CA PRO A 137 -14.75 -4.99 22.76
C PRO A 137 -14.55 -6.24 21.91
N ASP A 138 -15.59 -7.07 21.78
CA ASP A 138 -15.64 -8.33 21.04
C ASP A 138 -16.31 -8.21 19.66
N ILE A 139 -16.50 -7.00 19.15
CA ILE A 139 -17.09 -6.76 17.81
C ILE A 139 -16.39 -7.55 16.69
N LEU A 140 -15.11 -7.85 16.85
CA LEU A 140 -14.32 -8.62 15.86
C LEU A 140 -14.75 -10.09 15.76
N ASP A 141 -15.48 -10.61 16.76
CA ASP A 141 -15.97 -11.99 16.79
C ASP A 141 -17.39 -12.11 16.19
N SER A 142 -18.00 -10.96 15.86
CA SER A 142 -19.32 -10.92 15.23
C SER A 142 -19.26 -11.28 13.75
N GLU A 143 -20.18 -12.12 13.29
CA GLU A 143 -20.38 -12.41 11.86
C GLU A 143 -20.90 -11.19 11.08
N THR A 144 -21.52 -10.23 11.78
CA THR A 144 -22.07 -8.98 11.25
C THR A 144 -21.21 -7.77 11.63
N MET A 145 -19.90 -7.99 11.90
CA MET A 145 -18.96 -6.94 12.33
C MET A 145 -19.01 -5.68 11.45
N ILE A 146 -19.12 -5.85 10.14
CA ILE A 146 -19.11 -4.69 9.21
C ILE A 146 -20.39 -3.87 9.35
N GLU A 147 -21.55 -4.53 9.40
CA GLU A 147 -22.85 -3.89 9.58
C GLU A 147 -22.90 -3.17 10.94
N GLU A 148 -22.42 -3.83 11.99
CA GLU A 148 -22.34 -3.26 13.33
C GLU A 148 -21.40 -2.06 13.38
N ALA A 149 -20.26 -2.13 12.67
CA ALA A 149 -19.32 -1.02 12.59
C ALA A 149 -19.90 0.22 11.88
N TYR A 150 -20.66 0.02 10.81
CA TYR A 150 -21.39 1.11 10.16
C TYR A 150 -22.52 1.67 11.02
N ALA A 151 -23.25 0.81 11.74
CA ALA A 151 -24.36 1.24 12.59
C ALA A 151 -23.91 1.97 13.85
N GLY A 152 -22.74 1.61 14.41
CA GLY A 152 -22.24 2.10 15.69
C GLY A 152 -21.21 3.24 15.59
N GLY A 153 -20.86 3.67 14.37
CA GLY A 153 -19.83 4.69 14.20
C GLY A 153 -19.69 5.21 12.78
N VAL A 154 -18.50 5.63 12.43
CA VAL A 154 -18.15 6.18 11.11
C VAL A 154 -17.08 5.34 10.43
N ALA A 155 -17.19 5.19 9.12
CA ALA A 155 -16.17 4.57 8.28
C ALA A 155 -15.04 5.58 7.97
N MET A 156 -13.94 5.07 7.38
CA MET A 156 -12.87 5.91 6.84
C MET A 156 -13.42 7.03 5.96
N GLY A 157 -12.86 8.22 6.07
CA GLY A 157 -13.35 9.44 5.39
C GLY A 157 -14.47 10.17 6.13
N GLY A 158 -15.03 9.56 7.18
CA GLY A 158 -16.06 10.16 8.02
C GLY A 158 -15.49 11.04 9.14
N GLU A 159 -16.40 11.74 9.81
CA GLU A 159 -16.11 12.55 10.99
C GLU A 159 -16.90 12.00 12.18
N LEU A 160 -16.18 11.69 13.25
CA LEU A 160 -16.79 11.24 14.51
C LEU A 160 -16.95 12.45 15.45
N ALA A 161 -18.16 12.63 15.96
CA ALA A 161 -18.40 13.66 16.97
C ALA A 161 -17.58 13.40 18.24
N THR A 162 -17.05 14.46 18.83
CA THR A 162 -16.31 14.38 20.09
C THR A 162 -17.20 13.86 21.23
N SER A 163 -16.60 13.07 22.09
CA SER A 163 -17.20 12.57 23.32
C SER A 163 -16.17 12.68 24.43
N GLY A 164 -16.62 12.69 25.68
CA GLY A 164 -15.71 12.65 26.85
C GLY A 164 -14.92 11.34 26.97
N GLU A 165 -15.36 10.30 26.25
CA GLU A 165 -14.71 8.99 26.26
C GLU A 165 -13.95 8.75 24.95
N PRO A 166 -12.76 8.11 25.02
CA PRO A 166 -11.99 7.80 23.81
C PRO A 166 -12.77 6.84 22.88
N PRO A 167 -12.78 7.09 21.56
CA PRO A 167 -13.41 6.20 20.62
C PRO A 167 -12.65 4.88 20.53
N ARG A 168 -13.37 3.80 20.15
CA ARG A 168 -12.78 2.57 19.70
C ARG A 168 -12.61 2.60 18.19
N PHE A 169 -11.47 2.17 17.73
CA PHE A 169 -11.15 2.02 16.32
C PHE A 169 -11.16 0.53 15.96
N VAL A 170 -11.96 0.17 14.98
CA VAL A 170 -11.92 -1.16 14.35
C VAL A 170 -11.01 -1.05 13.15
N ALA A 171 -9.87 -1.73 13.20
CA ALA A 171 -8.88 -1.77 12.14
C ALA A 171 -8.76 -3.18 11.59
N TRP A 172 -8.90 -3.33 10.29
CA TRP A 172 -8.82 -4.62 9.61
C TRP A 172 -8.11 -4.48 8.27
N ALA A 173 -7.17 -5.39 7.99
CA ALA A 173 -6.56 -5.53 6.68
C ALA A 173 -6.40 -6.99 6.29
N SER A 174 -6.54 -7.26 4.99
CA SER A 174 -6.18 -8.54 4.37
C SER A 174 -5.08 -8.35 3.33
N ALA A 175 -4.13 -9.28 3.31
CA ALA A 175 -3.02 -9.30 2.36
C ALA A 175 -3.52 -9.48 0.91
N ASP A 176 -2.70 -9.07 -0.05
CA ASP A 176 -2.85 -9.51 -1.44
C ASP A 176 -2.46 -10.99 -1.53
N PRO A 177 -3.33 -11.90 -2.01
CA PRO A 177 -2.97 -13.32 -2.18
C PRO A 177 -1.78 -13.57 -3.11
N ARG A 178 -1.36 -12.57 -3.89
CA ARG A 178 -0.20 -12.63 -4.78
C ARG A 178 0.99 -11.83 -4.26
N GLY A 179 0.80 -11.08 -3.19
CA GLY A 179 1.82 -10.31 -2.48
C GLY A 179 2.48 -11.12 -1.37
N THR A 180 3.07 -10.43 -0.42
CA THR A 180 3.59 -11.02 0.80
C THR A 180 2.58 -10.91 1.95
N ALA A 181 2.82 -11.65 3.02
CA ALA A 181 2.00 -11.60 4.21
C ALA A 181 2.12 -10.25 4.92
N LEU A 182 1.08 -9.86 5.65
CA LEU A 182 1.06 -8.65 6.47
C LEU A 182 2.03 -8.79 7.65
N GLN A 183 2.77 -7.74 7.92
CA GLN A 183 3.67 -7.64 9.06
C GLN A 183 2.97 -7.01 10.26
N ARG A 184 2.25 -5.89 10.05
CA ARG A 184 1.61 -5.12 11.12
C ARG A 184 0.54 -4.18 10.59
N LEU A 185 -0.33 -3.73 11.49
CA LEU A 185 -1.20 -2.59 11.31
C LEU A 185 -0.72 -1.43 12.16
N GLN A 186 -0.80 -0.24 11.60
CA GLN A 186 -0.46 1.00 12.29
C GLN A 186 -1.65 1.97 12.22
N ILE A 187 -1.97 2.61 13.32
CA ILE A 187 -2.80 3.80 13.34
C ILE A 187 -1.88 5.01 13.51
N ILE A 188 -2.03 5.96 12.63
CA ILE A 188 -1.33 7.23 12.70
C ILE A 188 -2.33 8.28 13.18
N LYS A 189 -2.00 8.92 14.30
CA LYS A 189 -2.70 10.06 14.87
C LYS A 189 -1.97 11.34 14.52
N GLY A 190 -2.68 12.32 14.01
CA GLY A 190 -2.18 13.69 13.89
C GLY A 190 -3.12 14.65 14.61
N TRP A 191 -2.57 15.60 15.35
CA TRP A 191 -3.36 16.59 16.07
C TRP A 191 -2.67 17.95 16.11
N GLU A 192 -3.43 18.97 16.49
CA GLU A 192 -2.95 20.32 16.76
C GLU A 192 -3.15 20.63 18.25
N LYS A 193 -2.18 21.28 18.85
CA LYS A 193 -2.27 21.80 20.20
C LYS A 193 -1.45 23.09 20.32
N ASP A 194 -2.07 24.14 20.81
CA ASP A 194 -1.42 25.44 21.05
C ASP A 194 -0.75 26.05 19.79
N GLY A 195 -1.29 25.77 18.60
CA GLY A 195 -0.75 26.22 17.31
C GLY A 195 0.40 25.37 16.76
N GLU A 196 0.79 24.31 17.44
CA GLU A 196 1.77 23.34 16.98
C GLU A 196 1.10 22.05 16.52
N THR A 197 1.68 21.40 15.49
CA THR A 197 1.17 20.15 14.94
C THR A 197 2.03 18.97 15.36
N PHE A 198 1.38 17.86 15.72
CA PHE A 198 2.00 16.67 16.23
C PHE A 198 1.56 15.44 15.43
N GLU A 199 2.41 14.41 15.39
CA GLU A 199 2.10 13.10 14.83
C GLU A 199 2.63 12.00 15.75
N GLN A 200 1.82 10.96 15.94
CA GLN A 200 2.20 9.74 16.64
C GLN A 200 1.79 8.51 15.83
N VAL A 201 2.67 7.53 15.77
CA VAL A 201 2.42 6.26 15.11
C VAL A 201 2.32 5.15 16.16
N TYR A 202 1.19 4.46 16.15
CA TYR A 202 0.92 3.30 16.99
C TYR A 202 0.86 2.03 16.14
N ASP A 203 1.72 1.05 16.40
CA ASP A 203 1.48 -0.29 15.91
C ASP A 203 0.34 -0.89 16.75
N VAL A 204 -0.74 -1.31 16.10
CA VAL A 204 -1.97 -1.74 16.81
C VAL A 204 -2.27 -3.21 16.65
N ALA A 205 -1.68 -3.86 15.66
CA ALA A 205 -1.69 -5.32 15.49
C ALA A 205 -0.36 -5.77 14.88
N CYS A 206 0.21 -6.84 15.43
CA CYS A 206 1.44 -7.44 14.96
C CYS A 206 1.16 -8.85 14.44
N SER A 207 1.91 -9.30 13.43
CA SER A 207 1.86 -10.70 12.99
C SER A 207 2.62 -11.62 13.94
N ASP A 208 2.52 -12.91 13.68
CA ASP A 208 3.32 -13.97 14.32
C ASP A 208 3.19 -14.02 15.85
N GLY A 209 2.01 -13.63 16.36
CA GLY A 209 1.73 -13.65 17.80
C GLY A 209 2.45 -12.57 18.61
N LEU A 210 3.12 -11.63 17.95
CA LEU A 210 3.75 -10.49 18.60
C LEU A 210 2.69 -9.48 19.07
N THR A 211 3.05 -8.72 20.11
CA THR A 211 2.24 -7.60 20.60
C THR A 211 3.04 -6.30 20.55
N PRO A 212 2.38 -5.16 20.38
CA PRO A 212 3.07 -3.89 20.47
C PRO A 212 3.67 -3.67 21.85
N ASP A 213 4.88 -3.17 21.88
CA ASP A 213 5.55 -2.75 23.12
C ASP A 213 4.80 -1.52 23.71
N PRO A 214 4.44 -1.53 24.98
CA PRO A 214 3.61 -0.48 25.58
C PRO A 214 4.31 0.88 25.67
N ASP A 215 5.64 0.92 25.73
CA ASP A 215 6.39 2.17 25.89
C ASP A 215 6.73 2.80 24.54
N THR A 216 7.06 1.98 23.56
CA THR A 216 7.47 2.45 22.22
C THR A 216 6.33 2.45 21.23
N HIS A 217 5.23 1.75 21.52
CA HIS A 217 4.10 1.50 20.60
C HIS A 217 4.52 0.80 19.30
N ARG A 218 5.53 -0.08 19.36
CA ARG A 218 6.06 -0.78 18.18
C ARG A 218 5.98 -2.29 18.31
N CYS A 219 5.65 -2.94 17.21
CA CYS A 219 5.80 -4.38 17.07
C CYS A 219 7.28 -4.77 17.10
N GLY A 220 7.59 -5.88 17.75
CA GLY A 220 8.89 -6.52 17.63
C GLY A 220 9.20 -6.96 16.18
N ASP A 221 10.44 -7.36 15.95
CA ASP A 221 10.87 -7.93 14.67
C ASP A 221 10.25 -9.33 14.48
N ASN A 222 9.44 -9.50 13.44
CA ASN A 222 8.84 -10.80 13.12
C ASN A 222 9.77 -11.74 12.35
N GLY A 223 11.02 -11.35 12.11
CA GLY A 223 11.99 -12.19 11.40
C GLY A 223 11.87 -12.20 9.88
N ALA A 224 10.92 -11.45 9.31
CA ALA A 224 10.80 -11.34 7.86
C ALA A 224 12.03 -10.66 7.25
N ARG A 225 12.61 -11.28 6.24
CA ARG A 225 13.80 -10.77 5.53
C ARG A 225 13.64 -10.97 4.04
N VAL A 226 14.30 -10.12 3.29
CA VAL A 226 14.51 -10.29 1.85
C VAL A 226 16.01 -10.43 1.57
N ASN A 227 16.38 -11.48 0.87
CA ASN A 227 17.75 -11.66 0.41
C ASN A 227 17.94 -10.86 -0.88
N ILE A 228 18.58 -9.73 -0.80
CA ILE A 228 18.81 -8.88 -1.96
C ILE A 228 19.71 -9.54 -3.02
N SER A 229 20.37 -10.67 -2.71
CA SER A 229 21.20 -11.39 -3.68
C SER A 229 20.40 -12.23 -4.68
N ASP A 230 19.22 -12.70 -4.36
CA ASP A 230 18.37 -13.54 -5.22
C ASP A 230 16.88 -13.18 -5.16
N CYS A 231 16.53 -12.20 -4.31
CA CYS A 231 15.16 -11.76 -4.05
C CYS A 231 14.28 -12.83 -3.40
N SER A 232 14.87 -13.83 -2.77
CA SER A 232 14.12 -14.76 -1.92
C SER A 232 13.65 -14.05 -0.65
N ILE A 233 12.50 -14.45 -0.16
CA ILE A 233 11.88 -13.93 1.06
C ILE A 233 11.77 -15.01 2.12
N THR A 234 11.71 -14.62 3.39
CA THR A 234 11.42 -15.55 4.48
C THR A 234 9.99 -16.08 4.31
N GLU A 235 9.84 -17.40 4.23
CA GLU A 235 8.55 -18.07 4.13
C GLU A 235 7.94 -18.36 5.51
N GLY A 236 6.61 -18.46 5.57
CA GLY A 236 5.88 -18.84 6.78
C GLY A 236 5.83 -17.79 7.88
N VAL A 237 6.22 -16.55 7.58
CA VAL A 237 6.21 -15.40 8.50
C VAL A 237 5.19 -14.37 8.01
N GLY A 238 4.50 -13.72 8.96
CA GLY A 238 3.45 -12.75 8.67
C GLY A 238 2.04 -13.35 8.69
N ALA A 239 1.05 -12.52 8.46
CA ALA A 239 -0.36 -12.89 8.54
C ALA A 239 -1.09 -12.63 7.20
N ALA A 240 -2.03 -13.51 6.85
CA ALA A 240 -2.93 -13.27 5.71
C ALA A 240 -3.96 -12.17 6.02
N GLU A 241 -4.27 -12.02 7.30
CA GLU A 241 -5.22 -11.05 7.82
C GLU A 241 -4.75 -10.55 9.18
N LEU A 242 -4.91 -9.25 9.43
CA LEU A 242 -4.74 -8.64 10.75
C LEU A 242 -5.97 -7.80 11.07
N LYS A 243 -6.47 -7.92 12.29
CA LYS A 243 -7.61 -7.13 12.78
C LYS A 243 -7.44 -6.82 14.26
N THR A 244 -7.93 -5.68 14.70
CA THR A 244 -7.88 -5.26 16.10
C THR A 244 -8.96 -4.24 16.41
N VAL A 245 -9.36 -4.19 17.68
CA VAL A 245 -10.03 -3.04 18.28
C VAL A 245 -9.01 -2.31 19.12
N TRP A 246 -8.83 -1.03 18.86
CA TRP A 246 -7.85 -0.20 19.55
C TRP A 246 -8.48 1.08 20.11
N GLN A 247 -8.01 1.56 21.22
CA GLN A 247 -8.34 2.87 21.78
C GLN A 247 -7.07 3.71 21.88
N ASP A 248 -7.19 5.00 21.61
CA ASP A 248 -6.09 5.94 21.76
C ASP A 248 -5.75 6.12 23.24
N PRO A 249 -4.54 5.71 23.69
CA PRO A 249 -4.14 5.90 25.10
C PRO A 249 -3.89 7.38 25.44
N ASP A 250 -3.65 8.21 24.42
CA ASP A 250 -3.36 9.63 24.55
C ASP A 250 -4.52 10.50 24.02
N TYR A 251 -5.76 9.98 24.14
CA TYR A 251 -6.94 10.73 23.71
C TYR A 251 -7.15 11.96 24.55
N ASP A 252 -7.32 13.10 23.89
CA ASP A 252 -7.65 14.39 24.49
C ASP A 252 -8.98 14.88 23.86
N PRO A 253 -10.09 14.95 24.62
CA PRO A 253 -11.39 15.34 24.06
C PRO A 253 -11.43 16.82 23.62
N ASP A 254 -10.51 17.64 24.11
CA ASP A 254 -10.42 19.06 23.75
C ASP A 254 -9.52 19.30 22.52
N SER A 255 -8.80 18.26 22.07
CA SER A 255 -7.90 18.32 20.93
C SER A 255 -8.56 17.76 19.67
N ARG A 256 -8.50 18.52 18.57
CA ARG A 256 -8.89 18.03 17.25
C ARG A 256 -7.81 17.11 16.71
N ALA A 257 -8.18 15.87 16.40
CA ALA A 257 -7.27 14.87 15.86
C ALA A 257 -7.85 14.19 14.62
N PHE A 258 -6.97 13.74 13.73
CA PHE A 258 -7.33 12.80 12.68
C PHE A 258 -6.56 11.50 12.86
N TYR A 259 -7.15 10.43 12.36
CA TYR A 259 -6.56 9.09 12.42
C TYR A 259 -6.64 8.43 11.05
N TYR A 260 -5.62 7.69 10.67
CA TYR A 260 -5.68 6.84 9.49
C TYR A 260 -4.94 5.51 9.71
N LEU A 261 -5.42 4.49 8.99
CA LEU A 261 -4.85 3.15 9.05
C LEU A 261 -3.77 2.97 7.99
N ARG A 262 -2.67 2.33 8.36
CA ARG A 262 -1.63 1.87 7.46
C ARG A 262 -1.35 0.39 7.70
N ALA A 263 -1.48 -0.44 6.66
CA ALA A 263 -1.09 -1.85 6.68
C ALA A 263 0.29 -2.00 6.03
N LEU A 264 1.17 -2.76 6.65
CA LEU A 264 2.51 -3.06 6.13
C LEU A 264 2.63 -4.54 5.85
N GLU A 265 3.14 -4.86 4.65
CA GLU A 265 3.57 -6.20 4.27
C GLU A 265 5.01 -6.47 4.69
N ASN A 266 5.38 -7.75 4.71
CA ASN A 266 6.77 -8.16 4.81
C ASN A 266 7.60 -7.63 3.62
N PRO A 267 8.90 -7.36 3.80
CA PRO A 267 9.74 -6.78 2.78
C PRO A 267 9.89 -7.68 1.55
N THR A 268 9.92 -7.06 0.37
CA THR A 268 10.18 -7.69 -0.92
C THR A 268 11.23 -6.91 -1.71
N CYS A 269 11.78 -7.52 -2.75
CA CYS A 269 12.62 -6.79 -3.70
C CYS A 269 11.79 -5.82 -4.55
N ARG A 270 12.33 -4.64 -4.73
CA ARG A 270 11.87 -3.74 -5.79
C ARG A 270 12.28 -4.30 -7.17
N TRP A 271 11.50 -3.93 -8.20
CA TRP A 271 11.78 -4.27 -9.58
C TRP A 271 13.24 -3.98 -9.98
N SER A 272 13.80 -2.87 -9.53
CA SER A 272 15.15 -2.44 -9.85
C SER A 272 16.23 -3.33 -9.24
N THR A 273 15.95 -4.00 -8.14
CA THR A 273 16.83 -5.01 -7.54
C THR A 273 16.69 -6.37 -8.24
N ALA A 274 15.50 -6.73 -8.67
CA ALA A 274 15.22 -8.00 -9.33
C ALA A 274 15.69 -8.05 -10.79
N ARG A 275 15.58 -6.94 -11.53
CA ARG A 275 15.83 -6.88 -12.99
C ARG A 275 17.28 -7.10 -13.46
N PRO A 276 18.33 -6.58 -12.83
CA PRO A 276 19.70 -6.81 -13.30
C PRO A 276 20.05 -8.29 -13.46
N ARG A 277 19.32 -9.17 -12.78
CA ARG A 277 19.52 -10.61 -12.78
C ARG A 277 18.67 -11.34 -13.84
N CYS A 278 17.56 -10.76 -14.24
CA CYS A 278 16.71 -11.30 -15.28
C CYS A 278 17.22 -11.07 -16.70
N PHE A 279 18.26 -10.27 -16.90
CA PHE A 279 18.95 -10.16 -18.21
C PHE A 279 19.87 -11.32 -18.51
N SER A 280 20.19 -12.20 -17.54
CA SER A 280 20.83 -13.47 -17.85
C SER A 280 19.83 -14.40 -18.54
N SER A 281 20.27 -15.11 -19.60
CA SER A 281 19.47 -15.97 -20.48
C SER A 281 18.65 -17.07 -19.77
N ARG A 282 18.92 -17.33 -18.48
CA ARG A 282 18.18 -18.28 -17.63
C ARG A 282 16.82 -17.76 -17.15
N CYS A 283 16.72 -16.47 -16.76
CA CYS A 283 15.44 -15.88 -16.33
C CYS A 283 14.45 -15.69 -17.46
N ALA A 284 14.91 -15.35 -18.67
CA ALA A 284 14.05 -15.25 -19.83
C ALA A 284 13.37 -16.61 -20.17
N ARG A 285 14.06 -17.73 -19.95
CA ARG A 285 13.50 -19.09 -20.14
C ARG A 285 12.51 -19.46 -19.02
N ALA A 286 12.79 -19.15 -17.77
CA ALA A 286 11.89 -19.41 -16.64
C ALA A 286 10.59 -18.63 -16.77
N ARG A 287 10.65 -17.36 -17.18
CA ARG A 287 9.47 -16.52 -17.44
C ARG A 287 8.63 -17.03 -18.61
N ALA A 288 9.26 -17.49 -19.68
CA ALA A 288 8.54 -18.08 -20.83
C ALA A 288 7.82 -19.38 -20.45
N VAL A 289 8.39 -20.19 -19.57
CA VAL A 289 7.78 -21.42 -19.05
C VAL A 289 6.63 -21.10 -18.11
N ALA A 290 6.79 -20.15 -17.19
CA ALA A 290 5.74 -19.72 -16.26
C ALA A 290 4.58 -19.00 -16.97
N ALA A 291 4.85 -18.20 -18.00
CA ALA A 291 3.82 -17.56 -18.82
C ALA A 291 3.04 -18.60 -19.66
N ARG A 292 3.71 -19.63 -20.18
CA ARG A 292 3.05 -20.73 -20.90
C ARG A 292 2.20 -21.60 -19.96
N ALA A 293 2.64 -21.85 -18.74
CA ALA A 293 1.87 -22.60 -17.73
C ALA A 293 0.60 -21.84 -17.33
N ARG A 294 0.70 -20.52 -17.11
CA ARG A 294 -0.47 -19.65 -16.83
C ARG A 294 -1.43 -19.54 -18.01
N GLY A 295 -0.94 -19.45 -19.23
CA GLY A 295 -1.76 -19.43 -20.45
C GLY A 295 -2.46 -20.76 -20.74
N ALA A 296 -1.89 -21.89 -20.32
CA ALA A 296 -2.51 -23.21 -20.43
C ALA A 296 -3.64 -23.43 -19.42
N ALA A 297 -3.50 -22.84 -18.20
CA ALA A 297 -4.54 -22.91 -17.17
C ALA A 297 -5.74 -21.99 -17.46
N ALA A 298 -5.57 -20.96 -18.28
CA ALA A 298 -6.62 -19.98 -18.62
C ALA A 298 -7.48 -20.37 -19.85
N ARG A 299 -7.26 -21.51 -20.49
CA ARG A 299 -8.11 -21.93 -21.60
C ARG A 299 -9.42 -22.52 -21.09
N PRO A 300 -10.60 -21.93 -21.40
CA PRO A 300 -11.88 -22.51 -21.03
C PRO A 300 -12.05 -23.88 -21.71
N ARG A 301 -12.39 -24.89 -20.92
CA ARG A 301 -12.76 -26.20 -21.45
C ARG A 301 -13.93 -26.01 -22.42
N ARG A 302 -13.73 -26.26 -23.70
CA ARG A 302 -14.81 -26.34 -24.69
C ARG A 302 -15.80 -27.42 -24.23
N ARG A 303 -17.00 -27.02 -23.85
CA ARG A 303 -18.13 -27.92 -23.64
C ARG A 303 -18.45 -28.57 -25.01
N SER A 304 -18.24 -29.87 -25.12
CA SER A 304 -18.74 -30.65 -26.25
C SER A 304 -20.28 -30.73 -26.13
N THR A 305 -20.98 -29.97 -26.94
CA THR A 305 -22.43 -30.17 -27.13
C THR A 305 -22.63 -31.40 -28.01
N ARG A 306 -22.85 -32.55 -27.40
CA ARG A 306 -23.45 -33.71 -28.12
C ARG A 306 -24.90 -33.34 -28.43
N ARG A 307 -25.20 -33.09 -29.69
CA ARG A 307 -26.58 -33.07 -30.19
C ARG A 307 -27.13 -34.49 -30.09
N ALA A 308 -28.11 -34.69 -29.21
CA ALA A 308 -28.98 -35.85 -29.27
C ALA A 308 -29.85 -35.72 -30.52
N ARG A 309 -29.73 -36.66 -31.45
CA ARG A 309 -30.71 -36.84 -32.55
C ARG A 309 -31.87 -37.64 -31.96
N SER A 310 -33.04 -37.05 -31.97
CA SER A 310 -34.31 -37.70 -31.72
C SER A 310 -34.69 -38.57 -32.94
N ARG A 311 -35.13 -39.78 -32.66
CA ARG A 311 -36.11 -40.49 -33.45
C ARG A 311 -37.44 -40.50 -32.74
#